data_954769693788e01ae8757f8e5de67fe8
#
_entry.id   954769693788e01ae8757f8e5de67fe8
#
_cell.length_a   1.000
_cell.length_b   1.000
_cell.length_c   1.000
_cell.angle_alpha   90.00
_cell.angle_beta   90.00
_cell.angle_gamma   90.00
#
_symmetry.space_group_name_H-M   'P 1'
#
loop_
_entity.id
_entity.type
_entity.pdbx_description
1 polymer ?
#
loop_
_entity_poly.entity_id
_entity_poly.type
_entity_poly.pdbx_seq_one_letter_code
_entity_poly.pdbx_strand_id
1 'polypeptide(L)'
;MALHMEFYGGRTRPMYWQYTAREAQPENATQPPVYGRLDSRGFFGLYLLGGDQSVDMLAFDTFVRNLTGAFRRMTLDDDGNLRAYYWTEGSKAWTSDYKAISGPCELPTSCGAYSLCVPGGAPKCQCLINSTASIAPPCRAEESTDLCGGGAGQLFDVVRRNRVSLAYKEQLPFETYKTAAECEQSCAASCSCWGAVYNGGSGYCYLIDFPVETVVYEADDRKVGYFKIRKAQQQSAAGRGMSPGVTAAVVVASLVLASLAVAGPYVGWKRWLRQRRAGGVGMEQELTPGHYRDLKSMDSPNNSFKT
;
A
#
# COMPACT_ATOMS: atom_id res chain seq x y z
N MET A 1 -14.64 0.31 24.13
CA MET A 1 -13.37 0.19 23.37
C MET A 1 -13.71 0.08 21.90
N ALA A 2 -13.01 0.82 21.01
CA ALA A 2 -13.30 0.78 19.57
C ALA A 2 -12.01 0.80 18.75
N LEU A 3 -12.06 0.22 17.55
CA LEU A 3 -11.00 0.29 16.54
C LEU A 3 -11.47 1.14 15.39
N HIS A 4 -10.62 2.06 14.98
CA HIS A 4 -10.89 3.02 13.91
C HIS A 4 -9.85 2.90 12.80
N MET A 5 -10.29 3.10 11.56
CA MET A 5 -9.38 3.35 10.44
C MET A 5 -8.92 4.80 10.46
N GLU A 6 -7.67 5.04 10.13
CA GLU A 6 -7.10 6.37 9.93
C GLU A 6 -6.52 6.49 8.54
N PHE A 7 -7.00 7.45 7.76
CA PHE A 7 -6.52 7.71 6.41
C PHE A 7 -5.64 8.95 6.39
N TYR A 8 -4.56 8.90 5.66
CA TYR A 8 -3.66 10.03 5.51
C TYR A 8 -4.40 11.25 4.93
N GLY A 9 -4.42 12.37 5.64
CA GLY A 9 -5.16 13.56 5.25
C GLY A 9 -6.69 13.43 5.36
N GLY A 10 -7.21 12.30 5.84
CA GLY A 10 -8.65 12.07 6.03
C GLY A 10 -9.20 12.84 7.22
N ARG A 11 -10.45 13.33 7.06
CA ARG A 11 -11.19 14.03 8.12
C ARG A 11 -12.02 13.07 8.97
N THR A 12 -12.33 11.90 8.44
CA THR A 12 -13.17 10.88 9.06
C THR A 12 -12.32 9.75 9.59
N ARG A 13 -12.72 9.23 10.73
CA ARG A 13 -12.11 8.05 11.39
C ARG A 13 -13.19 6.98 11.56
N PRO A 14 -13.54 6.27 10.48
CA PRO A 14 -14.60 5.27 10.55
C PRO A 14 -14.23 4.16 11.52
N MET A 15 -15.20 3.81 12.35
CA MET A 15 -15.10 2.70 13.28
C MET A 15 -15.38 1.40 12.52
N TYR A 16 -14.57 0.38 12.74
CA TYR A 16 -14.79 -0.94 12.13
C TYR A 16 -15.01 -2.04 13.14
N TRP A 17 -14.74 -1.80 14.43
CA TRP A 17 -15.03 -2.71 15.49
C TRP A 17 -15.29 -1.98 16.81
N GLN A 18 -16.21 -2.49 17.59
CA GLN A 18 -16.54 -1.96 18.90
C GLN A 18 -16.79 -3.07 19.90
N TYR A 19 -16.30 -2.88 21.11
CA TYR A 19 -16.67 -3.66 22.28
C TYR A 19 -17.22 -2.73 23.35
N THR A 20 -18.49 -2.94 23.71
CA THR A 20 -19.17 -2.19 24.76
C THR A 20 -19.36 -3.10 25.95
N ALA A 21 -19.04 -2.62 27.15
CA ALA A 21 -19.28 -3.37 28.39
C ALA A 21 -20.78 -3.67 28.55
N ARG A 22 -21.13 -4.91 28.82
CA ARG A 22 -22.54 -5.34 28.98
C ARG A 22 -23.24 -4.65 30.13
N GLU A 23 -22.47 -4.30 31.17
CA GLU A 23 -22.97 -3.63 32.40
C GLU A 23 -22.80 -2.10 32.34
N ALA A 24 -22.33 -1.56 31.22
CA ALA A 24 -22.30 -0.12 31.05
C ALA A 24 -23.73 0.41 31.02
N GLN A 25 -24.13 1.03 32.09
CA GLN A 25 -25.42 1.72 32.14
C GLN A 25 -25.41 2.91 31.15
N PRO A 26 -26.56 3.26 30.57
CA PRO A 26 -26.65 4.41 29.69
C PRO A 26 -26.10 5.65 30.39
N GLU A 27 -25.41 6.46 29.68
CA GLU A 27 -24.69 7.67 30.06
C GLU A 27 -25.37 8.52 31.13
N ASN A 28 -25.20 8.16 32.39
CA ASN A 28 -25.33 9.12 33.46
C ASN A 28 -23.99 9.87 33.56
N ALA A 29 -24.02 11.17 33.43
CA ALA A 29 -22.88 12.06 33.44
C ALA A 29 -21.95 11.98 34.67
N THR A 30 -22.17 11.06 35.56
CA THR A 30 -21.49 10.84 36.83
C THR A 30 -20.62 9.57 36.87
N GLN A 31 -20.65 8.72 35.84
CA GLN A 31 -19.82 7.52 35.87
C GLN A 31 -18.36 7.84 35.47
N PRO A 32 -17.38 7.30 36.22
CA PRO A 32 -15.99 7.46 35.87
C PRO A 32 -15.68 6.79 34.52
N PRO A 33 -14.66 7.29 33.79
CA PRO A 33 -14.24 6.73 32.49
C PRO A 33 -13.92 5.24 32.62
N VAL A 34 -14.25 4.48 31.57
CA VAL A 34 -13.91 3.07 31.44
C VAL A 34 -12.57 2.93 30.70
N TYR A 35 -11.68 2.09 31.20
CA TYR A 35 -10.41 1.77 30.54
C TYR A 35 -10.20 0.26 30.44
N GLY A 36 -9.39 -0.15 29.44
CA GLY A 36 -8.98 -1.54 29.28
C GLY A 36 -7.72 -1.85 30.09
N ARG A 37 -7.68 -2.98 30.79
CA ARG A 37 -6.52 -3.45 31.55
C ARG A 37 -6.32 -4.94 31.34
N LEU A 38 -5.09 -5.34 31.01
CA LEU A 38 -4.63 -6.72 31.11
C LEU A 38 -4.14 -6.95 32.54
N ASP A 39 -4.79 -7.81 33.30
CA ASP A 39 -4.43 -8.07 34.68
C ASP A 39 -3.29 -9.11 34.80
N SER A 40 -2.73 -9.25 36.01
CA SER A 40 -1.62 -10.18 36.28
C SER A 40 -2.00 -11.66 36.11
N ARG A 41 -3.29 -11.99 36.07
CA ARG A 41 -3.81 -13.34 35.81
C ARG A 41 -3.98 -13.60 34.32
N GLY A 42 -3.75 -12.59 33.47
CA GLY A 42 -3.87 -12.69 32.02
C GLY A 42 -5.27 -12.43 31.46
N PHE A 43 -6.18 -11.87 32.24
CA PHE A 43 -7.49 -11.45 31.76
C PHE A 43 -7.44 -10.00 31.28
N PHE A 44 -8.02 -9.76 30.13
CA PHE A 44 -8.26 -8.40 29.66
C PHE A 44 -9.68 -7.99 30.02
N GLY A 45 -9.82 -6.96 30.82
CA GLY A 45 -11.11 -6.45 31.28
C GLY A 45 -11.28 -4.96 31.03
N LEU A 46 -12.54 -4.54 31.10
CA LEU A 46 -12.93 -3.13 31.16
C LEU A 46 -13.18 -2.77 32.65
N TYR A 47 -12.58 -1.70 33.10
CA TYR A 47 -12.58 -1.24 34.48
C TYR A 47 -13.02 0.22 34.54
N LEU A 48 -13.73 0.58 35.62
CA LEU A 48 -13.99 1.98 35.95
C LEU A 48 -12.72 2.64 36.51
N LEU A 49 -12.48 3.88 36.17
CA LEU A 49 -11.35 4.64 36.73
C LEU A 49 -11.49 4.76 38.24
N GLY A 50 -10.46 4.30 38.98
CA GLY A 50 -10.48 4.26 40.45
C GLY A 50 -11.10 2.98 41.05
N GLY A 51 -11.56 2.03 40.24
CA GLY A 51 -12.08 0.75 40.67
C GLY A 51 -11.19 -0.45 40.33
N ASP A 52 -11.17 -1.46 41.18
CA ASP A 52 -10.43 -2.70 40.95
C ASP A 52 -11.30 -3.84 40.38
N GLN A 53 -12.60 -3.65 40.39
CA GLN A 53 -13.52 -4.62 39.81
C GLN A 53 -13.75 -4.33 38.32
N SER A 54 -13.66 -5.37 37.48
CA SER A 54 -14.00 -5.27 36.08
C SER A 54 -15.51 -5.13 35.90
N VAL A 55 -15.92 -4.20 35.04
CA VAL A 55 -17.32 -4.06 34.62
C VAL A 55 -17.66 -5.02 33.49
N ASP A 56 -16.67 -5.49 32.77
CA ASP A 56 -16.80 -6.54 31.76
C ASP A 56 -15.43 -7.17 31.45
N MET A 57 -15.43 -8.37 30.91
CA MET A 57 -14.21 -9.07 30.53
C MET A 57 -14.34 -9.61 29.12
N LEU A 58 -13.34 -9.31 28.29
CA LEU A 58 -13.18 -10.03 27.04
C LEU A 58 -12.83 -11.49 27.35
N ALA A 59 -13.64 -12.40 26.86
CA ALA A 59 -13.48 -13.82 27.09
C ALA A 59 -12.19 -14.32 26.45
N PHE A 60 -11.16 -14.51 27.26
CA PHE A 60 -10.04 -15.38 26.93
C PHE A 60 -10.31 -16.75 27.52
N ASP A 61 -10.00 -17.76 26.78
CA ASP A 61 -10.06 -19.11 27.30
C ASP A 61 -8.81 -19.42 28.14
N THR A 62 -8.63 -18.69 29.25
CA THR A 62 -7.58 -18.97 30.21
C THR A 62 -7.86 -20.19 31.05
N PHE A 63 -9.16 -20.54 31.20
CA PHE A 63 -9.60 -21.65 32.05
C PHE A 63 -9.30 -23.01 31.43
N VAL A 64 -9.66 -23.21 30.18
CA VAL A 64 -9.46 -24.50 29.48
C VAL A 64 -7.98 -24.81 29.26
N ARG A 65 -7.17 -23.79 29.11
CA ARG A 65 -5.74 -23.97 28.80
C ARG A 65 -4.82 -23.88 30.00
N ASN A 66 -5.35 -23.61 31.19
CA ASN A 66 -4.57 -23.44 32.44
C ASN A 66 -3.36 -22.51 32.24
N LEU A 67 -3.61 -21.33 31.69
CA LEU A 67 -2.56 -20.35 31.36
C LEU A 67 -2.17 -19.47 32.57
N THR A 68 -2.50 -19.90 33.79
CA THR A 68 -2.13 -19.21 35.02
C THR A 68 -0.61 -19.11 35.12
N GLY A 69 -0.09 -17.89 35.19
CA GLY A 69 1.37 -17.65 35.24
C GLY A 69 2.05 -17.58 33.87
N ALA A 70 1.36 -17.81 32.77
CA ALA A 70 1.92 -17.61 31.45
C ALA A 70 2.09 -16.11 31.14
N PHE A 71 3.17 -15.76 30.44
CA PHE A 71 3.28 -14.41 29.89
C PHE A 71 2.19 -14.18 28.85
N ARG A 72 1.52 -13.03 28.97
CA ARG A 72 0.45 -12.64 28.06
C ARG A 72 0.65 -11.23 27.54
N ARG A 73 0.19 -11.00 26.31
CA ARG A 73 0.14 -9.67 25.72
C ARG A 73 -1.12 -9.51 24.88
N MET A 74 -1.55 -8.27 24.72
CA MET A 74 -2.56 -7.87 23.76
C MET A 74 -1.95 -6.89 22.78
N THR A 75 -2.18 -7.10 21.50
CA THR A 75 -1.53 -6.33 20.42
C THR A 75 -2.58 -6.02 19.35
N LEU A 76 -2.59 -4.78 18.88
CA LEU A 76 -3.20 -4.45 17.61
C LEU A 76 -2.16 -4.79 16.54
N ASP A 77 -2.42 -5.84 15.78
CA ASP A 77 -1.50 -6.34 14.77
C ASP A 77 -1.59 -5.50 13.48
N ASP A 78 -0.60 -5.66 12.60
CA ASP A 78 -0.47 -4.88 11.36
C ASP A 78 -1.66 -5.05 10.39
N ASP A 79 -2.40 -6.16 10.53
CA ASP A 79 -3.64 -6.38 9.78
C ASP A 79 -4.85 -5.63 10.34
N GLY A 80 -4.68 -4.87 11.43
CA GLY A 80 -5.73 -4.14 12.11
C GLY A 80 -6.57 -4.98 13.09
N ASN A 81 -6.21 -6.23 13.35
CA ASN A 81 -6.94 -7.06 14.29
C ASN A 81 -6.35 -6.99 15.70
N LEU A 82 -7.20 -6.82 16.68
CA LEU A 82 -6.81 -6.89 18.08
C LEU A 82 -6.73 -8.36 18.50
N ARG A 83 -5.54 -8.81 18.91
CA ARG A 83 -5.30 -10.20 19.34
C ARG A 83 -4.70 -10.26 20.71
N ALA A 84 -5.06 -11.31 21.44
CA ALA A 84 -4.36 -11.71 22.66
C ALA A 84 -3.47 -12.92 22.39
N TYR A 85 -2.32 -12.93 23.04
CA TYR A 85 -1.30 -13.96 22.90
C TYR A 85 -0.84 -14.44 24.26
N TYR A 86 -0.43 -15.70 24.34
CA TYR A 86 0.30 -16.27 25.46
C TYR A 86 1.60 -16.90 24.99
N TRP A 87 2.60 -16.88 25.86
CA TRP A 87 3.89 -17.51 25.59
C TRP A 87 3.82 -19.02 25.86
N THR A 88 4.32 -19.81 24.93
CA THR A 88 4.41 -21.27 25.06
C THR A 88 5.87 -21.68 25.20
N GLU A 89 6.27 -22.10 26.40
CA GLU A 89 7.65 -22.52 26.68
C GLU A 89 8.11 -23.69 25.80
N GLY A 90 7.24 -24.64 25.52
CA GLY A 90 7.56 -25.81 24.71
C GLY A 90 7.93 -25.48 23.26
N SER A 91 7.24 -24.52 22.65
CA SER A 91 7.50 -24.07 21.28
C SER A 91 8.39 -22.82 21.22
N LYS A 92 8.65 -22.17 22.36
CA LYS A 92 9.32 -20.86 22.46
C LYS A 92 8.70 -19.82 21.52
N ALA A 93 7.37 -19.78 21.48
CA ALA A 93 6.61 -18.94 20.56
C ALA A 93 5.37 -18.33 21.23
N TRP A 94 4.95 -17.20 20.68
CA TRP A 94 3.67 -16.59 21.01
C TRP A 94 2.54 -17.27 20.24
N THR A 95 1.51 -17.71 20.95
CA THR A 95 0.31 -18.32 20.37
C THR A 95 -0.88 -17.43 20.63
N SER A 96 -1.65 -17.12 19.57
CA SER A 96 -2.88 -16.33 19.71
C SER A 96 -4.04 -17.22 20.15
N ASP A 97 -4.75 -16.80 21.19
CA ASP A 97 -5.96 -17.45 21.70
C ASP A 97 -7.22 -16.58 21.58
N TYR A 98 -7.06 -15.32 21.18
CA TYR A 98 -8.17 -14.41 20.97
C TYR A 98 -7.96 -13.55 19.72
N LYS A 99 -9.03 -13.29 18.99
CA LYS A 99 -9.14 -12.34 17.90
C LYS A 99 -10.41 -11.54 18.07
N ALA A 100 -10.31 -10.22 18.00
CA ALA A 100 -11.47 -9.34 18.04
C ALA A 100 -12.39 -9.54 16.82
N ILE A 101 -11.79 -9.79 15.67
CA ILE A 101 -12.46 -10.01 14.39
C ILE A 101 -12.08 -11.41 13.89
N SER A 102 -13.07 -12.27 13.74
CA SER A 102 -12.84 -13.69 13.46
C SER A 102 -12.67 -13.99 11.97
N GLY A 103 -13.48 -13.34 11.14
CA GLY A 103 -13.52 -13.59 9.70
C GLY A 103 -12.40 -12.85 8.96
N PRO A 104 -11.67 -13.51 8.09
CA PRO A 104 -10.57 -12.86 7.37
C PRO A 104 -11.05 -11.74 6.45
N CYS A 105 -12.28 -11.79 5.90
CA CYS A 105 -12.87 -10.72 5.09
C CYS A 105 -13.54 -9.61 5.93
N GLU A 106 -13.59 -9.75 7.25
CA GLU A 106 -14.24 -8.78 8.13
C GLU A 106 -13.30 -7.62 8.52
N LEU A 107 -12.01 -7.79 8.30
CA LEU A 107 -11.02 -6.73 8.46
C LEU A 107 -11.07 -5.74 7.28
N PRO A 108 -11.02 -4.44 7.51
CA PRO A 108 -11.12 -3.44 6.45
C PRO A 108 -10.05 -3.56 5.38
N THR A 109 -8.84 -3.96 5.78
CA THR A 109 -7.64 -4.00 4.93
C THR A 109 -7.30 -5.40 4.43
N SER A 110 -8.18 -6.38 4.59
CA SER A 110 -7.92 -7.81 4.26
C SER A 110 -7.38 -8.03 2.85
N CYS A 111 -7.92 -7.29 1.89
CA CYS A 111 -7.52 -7.36 0.48
C CYS A 111 -6.93 -6.04 -0.02
N GLY A 112 -6.94 -4.99 0.80
CA GLY A 112 -6.51 -3.64 0.43
C GLY A 112 -7.56 -2.85 -0.33
N ALA A 113 -7.19 -1.63 -0.70
CA ALA A 113 -8.07 -0.66 -1.31
C ALA A 113 -8.71 -1.16 -2.62
N TYR A 114 -9.98 -0.83 -2.82
CA TYR A 114 -10.79 -1.18 -3.99
C TYR A 114 -10.81 -2.67 -4.33
N SER A 115 -10.74 -3.49 -3.32
CA SER A 115 -10.74 -4.95 -3.46
C SER A 115 -12.03 -5.57 -2.96
N LEU A 116 -12.39 -6.69 -3.58
CA LEU A 116 -13.48 -7.56 -3.15
C LEU A 116 -12.91 -8.80 -2.48
N CYS A 117 -13.24 -9.00 -1.22
CA CYS A 117 -12.93 -10.22 -0.48
C CYS A 117 -14.07 -11.22 -0.62
N VAL A 118 -13.79 -12.39 -1.15
CA VAL A 118 -14.74 -13.51 -1.22
C VAL A 118 -14.45 -14.43 -0.05
N PRO A 119 -15.39 -14.55 0.92
CA PRO A 119 -15.23 -15.42 2.08
C PRO A 119 -15.08 -16.89 1.69
N GLY A 120 -14.31 -17.65 2.47
CA GLY A 120 -14.07 -19.08 2.26
C GLY A 120 -13.00 -19.59 3.22
N GLY A 121 -12.60 -20.84 3.08
CA GLY A 121 -11.51 -21.42 3.90
C GLY A 121 -10.19 -20.67 3.76
N ALA A 122 -9.87 -20.22 2.54
CA ALA A 122 -8.88 -19.18 2.26
C ALA A 122 -9.58 -18.03 1.55
N PRO A 123 -9.50 -16.78 2.04
CA PRO A 123 -10.14 -15.65 1.41
C PRO A 123 -9.53 -15.39 0.04
N LYS A 124 -10.38 -15.11 -0.95
CA LYS A 124 -9.92 -14.75 -2.31
C LYS A 124 -10.11 -13.26 -2.52
N CYS A 125 -9.04 -12.57 -2.80
CA CYS A 125 -9.06 -11.15 -3.14
C CYS A 125 -9.18 -10.95 -4.65
N GLN A 126 -10.09 -10.09 -5.05
CA GLN A 126 -10.33 -9.69 -6.43
C GLN A 126 -10.41 -8.17 -6.49
N CYS A 127 -10.03 -7.57 -7.62
CA CYS A 127 -10.21 -6.13 -7.77
C CYS A 127 -11.67 -5.81 -8.11
N LEU A 128 -12.17 -4.69 -7.56
CA LEU A 128 -13.50 -4.15 -7.93
C LEU A 128 -13.55 -3.76 -9.40
N ILE A 129 -12.44 -3.36 -9.98
CA ILE A 129 -12.31 -3.05 -11.40
C ILE A 129 -12.12 -4.39 -12.15
N ASN A 130 -13.01 -4.70 -13.08
CA ASN A 130 -12.76 -5.78 -14.03
C ASN A 130 -11.68 -5.32 -15.03
N SER A 131 -10.43 -5.42 -14.66
CA SER A 131 -9.39 -5.41 -15.67
C SER A 131 -9.16 -6.85 -16.11
N THR A 132 -9.20 -7.08 -17.42
CA THR A 132 -8.75 -8.33 -18.04
C THR A 132 -7.27 -8.60 -17.83
N ALA A 133 -6.53 -7.62 -17.33
CA ALA A 133 -5.21 -7.79 -16.78
C ALA A 133 -5.37 -8.34 -15.35
N SER A 134 -4.75 -9.48 -15.04
CA SER A 134 -4.58 -10.03 -13.70
C SER A 134 -3.81 -9.04 -12.83
N ILE A 135 -4.49 -8.01 -12.34
CA ILE A 135 -3.92 -7.14 -11.32
C ILE A 135 -4.12 -7.88 -10.02
N ALA A 136 -3.05 -8.44 -9.50
CA ALA A 136 -3.06 -8.98 -8.14
C ALA A 136 -3.29 -7.84 -7.14
N PRO A 137 -4.06 -8.05 -6.06
CA PRO A 137 -4.16 -7.08 -4.98
C PRO A 137 -2.76 -6.67 -4.44
N PRO A 138 -2.57 -5.42 -4.00
CA PRO A 138 -3.59 -4.39 -3.81
C PRO A 138 -4.04 -3.76 -5.13
N CYS A 139 -5.37 -3.67 -5.28
CA CYS A 139 -5.99 -3.05 -6.44
C CYS A 139 -5.80 -1.54 -6.32
N ARG A 140 -4.78 -1.00 -6.96
CA ARG A 140 -4.50 0.42 -6.90
C ARG A 140 -5.59 1.23 -7.58
N ALA A 141 -6.32 1.99 -6.79
CA ALA A 141 -6.71 3.33 -7.22
C ALA A 141 -5.50 4.22 -6.95
N GLU A 142 -5.05 4.97 -7.95
CA GLU A 142 -3.97 5.93 -7.75
C GLU A 142 -4.30 6.83 -6.55
N GLU A 143 -3.28 7.07 -5.72
CA GLU A 143 -3.34 7.91 -4.53
C GLU A 143 -4.12 9.19 -4.81
N SER A 144 -5.33 9.28 -4.32
CA SER A 144 -6.12 10.48 -4.44
C SER A 144 -6.48 11.00 -3.07
N THR A 145 -5.94 12.14 -2.79
CA THR A 145 -6.14 12.82 -1.53
C THR A 145 -7.52 13.45 -1.38
N ASP A 146 -8.26 13.67 -2.46
CA ASP A 146 -9.59 14.28 -2.41
C ASP A 146 -10.33 14.13 -3.75
N LEU A 147 -11.60 13.74 -3.71
CA LEU A 147 -12.48 13.75 -4.88
C LEU A 147 -13.11 15.13 -5.09
N CYS A 148 -13.01 16.05 -4.12
CA CYS A 148 -13.54 17.43 -4.17
C CYS A 148 -12.57 18.44 -4.80
N GLY A 149 -11.28 18.11 -4.90
CA GLY A 149 -10.21 19.04 -5.29
C GLY A 149 -10.01 19.28 -6.79
N GLY A 150 -10.93 18.88 -7.64
CA GLY A 150 -10.80 19.02 -9.09
C GLY A 150 -11.89 19.89 -9.69
N GLY A 151 -11.52 20.84 -10.54
CA GLY A 151 -12.48 21.62 -11.32
C GLY A 151 -13.46 20.73 -12.11
N ALA A 152 -14.54 21.30 -12.60
CA ALA A 152 -15.79 20.74 -13.11
C ALA A 152 -15.75 19.65 -14.23
N GLY A 153 -14.70 18.84 -14.30
CA GLY A 153 -14.60 17.69 -15.20
C GLY A 153 -14.56 16.40 -14.41
N GLN A 154 -15.37 15.43 -14.78
CA GLN A 154 -15.45 14.11 -14.13
C GLN A 154 -14.06 13.48 -13.90
N LEU A 155 -13.57 13.59 -12.70
CA LEU A 155 -12.26 13.05 -12.29
C LEU A 155 -12.32 11.56 -11.91
N PHE A 156 -13.47 10.94 -12.01
CA PHE A 156 -13.67 9.55 -11.59
C PHE A 156 -14.49 8.75 -12.60
N ASP A 157 -14.21 7.47 -12.63
CA ASP A 157 -15.05 6.44 -13.22
C ASP A 157 -15.91 5.82 -12.11
N VAL A 158 -17.00 5.19 -12.52
CA VAL A 158 -17.92 4.53 -11.61
C VAL A 158 -17.91 3.03 -11.85
N VAL A 159 -17.69 2.29 -10.77
CA VAL A 159 -17.82 0.84 -10.78
C VAL A 159 -19.05 0.44 -9.98
N ARG A 160 -19.94 -0.33 -10.61
CA ARG A 160 -21.09 -0.94 -9.96
C ARG A 160 -20.85 -2.43 -9.78
N ARG A 161 -21.18 -2.92 -8.59
CA ARG A 161 -21.05 -4.32 -8.25
C ARG A 161 -22.29 -4.81 -7.52
N ASN A 162 -22.83 -5.94 -7.95
CA ASN A 162 -23.85 -6.65 -7.22
C ASN A 162 -23.21 -7.61 -6.21
N ARG A 163 -23.96 -8.04 -5.23
CA ARG A 163 -23.56 -9.00 -4.19
C ARG A 163 -22.39 -8.52 -3.35
N VAL A 164 -22.41 -7.26 -2.98
CA VAL A 164 -21.37 -6.65 -2.15
C VAL A 164 -21.91 -6.02 -0.90
N SER A 165 -21.11 -6.05 0.15
CA SER A 165 -21.40 -5.44 1.43
C SER A 165 -20.12 -4.90 2.06
N LEU A 166 -20.26 -4.12 3.12
CA LEU A 166 -19.16 -3.71 4.01
C LEU A 166 -19.18 -4.57 5.26
N ALA A 167 -18.05 -5.13 5.64
CA ALA A 167 -17.96 -5.99 6.82
C ALA A 167 -18.33 -5.25 8.11
N TYR A 168 -18.03 -3.97 8.16
CA TYR A 168 -18.23 -3.08 9.32
C TYR A 168 -19.42 -2.13 9.16
N LYS A 169 -20.38 -2.45 8.28
CA LYS A 169 -21.57 -1.62 8.02
C LYS A 169 -22.37 -1.27 9.28
N GLU A 170 -22.40 -2.15 10.26
CA GLU A 170 -23.10 -1.94 11.53
C GLU A 170 -22.55 -0.76 12.35
N GLN A 171 -21.34 -0.32 12.03
CA GLN A 171 -20.66 0.81 12.65
C GLN A 171 -20.75 2.10 11.83
N LEU A 172 -21.35 2.04 10.64
CA LEU A 172 -21.48 3.18 9.75
C LEU A 172 -22.88 3.81 9.85
N PRO A 173 -22.97 5.12 9.68
CA PRO A 173 -24.27 5.78 9.50
C PRO A 173 -24.90 5.30 8.20
N PHE A 174 -26.23 5.22 8.20
CA PHE A 174 -26.99 4.86 7.02
C PHE A 174 -28.17 5.81 6.80
N GLU A 175 -28.57 5.93 5.57
CA GLU A 175 -29.80 6.61 5.15
C GLU A 175 -30.77 5.58 4.57
N THR A 176 -32.04 5.92 4.50
CA THR A 176 -33.06 5.02 3.98
C THR A 176 -33.55 5.51 2.63
N TYR A 177 -33.42 4.67 1.61
CA TYR A 177 -33.90 4.95 0.26
C TYR A 177 -34.76 3.80 -0.26
N LYS A 178 -35.64 4.14 -1.24
CA LYS A 178 -36.50 3.14 -1.86
C LYS A 178 -35.78 2.31 -2.89
N THR A 179 -34.76 2.87 -3.55
CA THR A 179 -34.06 2.24 -4.65
C THR A 179 -32.55 2.42 -4.58
N ALA A 180 -31.83 1.49 -5.20
CA ALA A 180 -30.38 1.60 -5.35
C ALA A 180 -29.98 2.85 -6.16
N ALA A 181 -30.81 3.29 -7.11
CA ALA A 181 -30.55 4.46 -7.92
C ALA A 181 -30.58 5.74 -7.08
N GLU A 182 -31.48 5.88 -6.13
CA GLU A 182 -31.53 7.01 -5.21
C GLU A 182 -30.28 7.06 -4.30
N CYS A 183 -29.85 5.90 -3.78
CA CYS A 183 -28.63 5.77 -2.99
C CYS A 183 -27.39 6.18 -3.80
N GLU A 184 -27.30 5.69 -5.06
CA GLU A 184 -26.24 6.06 -6.00
C GLU A 184 -26.25 7.58 -6.29
N GLN A 185 -27.40 8.16 -6.55
CA GLN A 185 -27.55 9.58 -6.84
C GLN A 185 -27.12 10.45 -5.64
N SER A 186 -27.46 10.05 -4.42
CA SER A 186 -27.01 10.73 -3.20
C SER A 186 -25.48 10.76 -3.12
N CYS A 187 -24.82 9.63 -3.35
CA CYS A 187 -23.36 9.57 -3.39
C CYS A 187 -22.79 10.38 -4.58
N ALA A 188 -23.41 10.29 -5.75
CA ALA A 188 -22.95 11.01 -6.93
C ALA A 188 -22.96 12.53 -6.74
N ALA A 189 -23.96 13.05 -6.04
CA ALA A 189 -24.13 14.48 -5.76
C ALA A 189 -23.07 15.03 -4.78
N SER A 190 -22.45 14.17 -3.95
CA SER A 190 -21.43 14.57 -2.99
C SER A 190 -20.04 14.25 -3.48
N CYS A 191 -19.16 15.23 -3.57
CA CYS A 191 -17.75 14.98 -3.91
C CYS A 191 -16.98 14.27 -2.78
N SER A 192 -17.43 14.39 -1.52
CA SER A 192 -16.83 13.66 -0.39
C SER A 192 -17.23 12.19 -0.34
N CYS A 193 -18.25 11.77 -1.09
CA CYS A 193 -18.65 10.36 -1.16
C CYS A 193 -17.73 9.59 -2.11
N TRP A 194 -17.06 8.55 -1.58
CA TRP A 194 -16.20 7.64 -2.34
C TRP A 194 -16.96 6.45 -2.89
N GLY A 195 -18.07 6.11 -2.27
CA GLY A 195 -18.92 5.01 -2.68
C GLY A 195 -20.17 4.90 -1.84
N ALA A 196 -21.04 3.99 -2.25
CA ALA A 196 -22.25 3.66 -1.51
C ALA A 196 -22.54 2.16 -1.62
N VAL A 197 -23.09 1.59 -0.56
CA VAL A 197 -23.60 0.22 -0.56
C VAL A 197 -25.06 0.24 -0.16
N TYR A 198 -25.91 -0.26 -1.05
CA TYR A 198 -27.36 -0.32 -0.85
C TYR A 198 -27.81 -1.74 -0.56
N ASN A 199 -28.65 -1.90 0.46
CA ASN A 199 -29.32 -3.15 0.79
C ASN A 199 -30.80 -3.05 0.43
N GLY A 200 -31.18 -3.63 -0.70
CA GLY A 200 -32.56 -3.63 -1.17
C GLY A 200 -33.54 -4.43 -0.29
N GLY A 201 -33.04 -5.24 0.64
CA GLY A 201 -33.89 -5.94 1.62
C GLY A 201 -34.36 -5.04 2.75
N SER A 202 -33.56 -4.07 3.17
CA SER A 202 -33.86 -3.12 4.25
C SER A 202 -34.10 -1.69 3.77
N GLY A 203 -33.71 -1.35 2.56
CA GLY A 203 -33.70 0.00 2.04
C GLY A 203 -32.55 0.86 2.58
N TYR A 204 -31.57 0.26 3.27
CA TYR A 204 -30.43 0.98 3.86
C TYR A 204 -29.37 1.29 2.83
N CYS A 205 -28.92 2.52 2.82
CA CYS A 205 -27.83 3.04 2.01
C CYS A 205 -26.71 3.50 2.92
N TYR A 206 -25.55 2.88 2.81
CA TYR A 206 -24.34 3.22 3.54
C TYR A 206 -23.47 4.08 2.63
N LEU A 207 -23.35 5.36 2.94
CA LEU A 207 -22.49 6.29 2.21
C LEU A 207 -21.08 6.24 2.78
N ILE A 208 -20.09 6.07 1.92
CA ILE A 208 -18.67 5.96 2.28
C ILE A 208 -18.01 7.30 1.98
N ASP A 209 -17.63 8.04 3.03
CA ASP A 209 -16.99 9.36 2.97
C ASP A 209 -15.47 9.31 3.20
N PHE A 210 -14.89 8.13 3.01
CA PHE A 210 -13.47 7.83 3.13
C PHE A 210 -13.03 6.92 1.98
N PRO A 211 -11.71 6.77 1.71
CA PRO A 211 -11.21 5.87 0.67
C PRO A 211 -11.76 4.45 0.81
N VAL A 212 -12.22 3.88 -0.29
CA VAL A 212 -12.80 2.53 -0.28
C VAL A 212 -11.70 1.50 -0.04
N GLU A 213 -11.83 0.76 1.03
CA GLU A 213 -10.98 -0.37 1.39
C GLU A 213 -11.58 -1.69 0.89
N THR A 214 -11.41 -2.76 1.64
CA THR A 214 -11.94 -4.08 1.28
C THR A 214 -13.47 -4.11 1.35
N VAL A 215 -14.09 -4.48 0.25
CA VAL A 215 -15.53 -4.78 0.14
C VAL A 215 -15.71 -6.29 0.22
N VAL A 216 -16.78 -6.76 0.82
CA VAL A 216 -17.05 -8.19 1.02
C VAL A 216 -18.09 -8.69 0.01
N TYR A 217 -17.81 -9.84 -0.59
CA TYR A 217 -18.82 -10.55 -1.37
C TYR A 217 -19.89 -11.14 -0.45
N GLU A 218 -21.14 -10.89 -0.78
CA GLU A 218 -22.29 -11.43 -0.07
C GLU A 218 -23.31 -11.96 -1.10
N ALA A 219 -23.72 -13.24 -0.97
CA ALA A 219 -24.58 -13.92 -1.93
C ALA A 219 -26.04 -13.45 -1.85
N ASP A 220 -26.27 -12.14 -1.96
CA ASP A 220 -27.58 -11.50 -1.97
C ASP A 220 -27.64 -10.49 -3.14
N ASP A 221 -28.41 -10.81 -4.17
CA ASP A 221 -28.55 -9.97 -5.36
C ASP A 221 -29.19 -8.61 -5.11
N ARG A 222 -29.84 -8.42 -3.95
CA ARG A 222 -30.43 -7.15 -3.54
C ARG A 222 -29.39 -6.17 -3.00
N LYS A 223 -28.15 -6.61 -2.82
CA LYS A 223 -27.05 -5.77 -2.35
C LYS A 223 -26.23 -5.27 -3.52
N VAL A 224 -26.15 -3.95 -3.65
CA VAL A 224 -25.49 -3.29 -4.77
C VAL A 224 -24.52 -2.24 -4.26
N GLY A 225 -23.30 -2.27 -4.76
CA GLY A 225 -22.27 -1.28 -4.48
C GLY A 225 -22.04 -0.37 -5.68
N TYR A 226 -21.82 0.89 -5.38
CA TYR A 226 -21.43 1.97 -6.27
C TYR A 226 -20.12 2.58 -5.75
N PHE A 227 -19.08 2.61 -6.56
CA PHE A 227 -17.76 3.08 -6.14
C PHE A 227 -17.19 4.04 -7.16
N LYS A 228 -16.70 5.20 -6.69
CA LYS A 228 -15.98 6.16 -7.50
C LYS A 228 -14.50 5.80 -7.50
N ILE A 229 -13.94 5.64 -8.69
CA ILE A 229 -12.54 5.35 -8.91
C ILE A 229 -11.94 6.53 -9.66
N ARG A 230 -10.91 7.15 -9.11
CA ARG A 230 -10.25 8.25 -9.79
C ARG A 230 -9.72 7.79 -11.14
N LYS A 231 -10.01 8.54 -12.20
CA LYS A 231 -9.33 8.35 -13.48
C LYS A 231 -7.86 8.60 -13.26
N ALA A 232 -7.02 7.63 -13.61
CA ALA A 232 -5.63 7.94 -13.83
C ALA A 232 -5.61 9.18 -14.73
N GLN A 233 -5.15 10.32 -14.23
CA GLN A 233 -4.76 11.38 -15.13
C GLN A 233 -3.79 10.67 -16.08
N GLN A 234 -4.24 10.40 -17.31
CA GLN A 234 -3.28 10.32 -18.38
C GLN A 234 -2.52 11.63 -18.24
N GLN A 235 -1.41 11.58 -17.49
CA GLN A 235 -0.30 12.43 -17.82
C GLN A 235 -0.17 12.15 -19.31
N SER A 236 -0.77 13.04 -20.10
CA SER A 236 -0.43 13.14 -21.49
C SER A 236 1.07 12.99 -21.44
N ALA A 237 1.58 11.94 -22.00
CA ALA A 237 2.94 11.87 -22.47
C ALA A 237 3.02 12.87 -23.65
N ALA A 238 2.51 14.09 -23.43
CA ALA A 238 3.02 15.32 -23.93
C ALA A 238 4.43 15.29 -23.41
N GLY A 239 5.25 14.65 -24.24
CA GLY A 239 6.62 14.34 -23.97
C GLY A 239 7.20 15.43 -23.11
N ARG A 240 8.07 15.10 -22.20
CA ARG A 240 9.19 15.95 -21.88
C ARG A 240 9.92 16.23 -23.21
N GLY A 241 9.22 16.88 -24.14
CA GLY A 241 9.75 17.61 -25.25
C GLY A 241 10.64 18.63 -24.57
N MET A 242 11.92 18.39 -24.60
CA MET A 242 12.90 19.38 -24.23
C MET A 242 12.41 20.68 -24.84
N SER A 243 12.34 21.74 -24.04
CA SER A 243 11.89 23.05 -24.52
C SER A 243 12.61 23.30 -25.85
N PRO A 244 11.97 23.92 -26.86
CA PRO A 244 12.59 24.13 -28.19
C PRO A 244 13.96 24.79 -28.09
N GLY A 245 14.22 25.55 -27.01
CA GLY A 245 15.54 26.10 -26.70
C GLY A 245 16.58 25.05 -26.31
N VAL A 246 16.20 24.02 -25.56
CA VAL A 246 17.11 22.93 -25.13
C VAL A 246 17.38 21.98 -26.29
N THR A 247 16.40 21.67 -27.15
CA THR A 247 16.62 20.87 -28.36
C THR A 247 17.53 21.60 -29.34
N ALA A 248 17.33 22.92 -29.54
CA ALA A 248 18.23 23.73 -30.38
C ALA A 248 19.67 23.74 -29.82
N ALA A 249 19.83 23.89 -28.49
CA ALA A 249 21.16 23.90 -27.87
C ALA A 249 21.88 22.54 -27.99
N VAL A 250 21.16 21.42 -27.83
CA VAL A 250 21.73 20.06 -27.99
C VAL A 250 22.15 19.81 -29.47
N VAL A 251 21.31 20.24 -30.43
CA VAL A 251 21.64 20.10 -31.86
C VAL A 251 22.87 20.93 -32.22
N VAL A 252 22.94 22.18 -31.76
CA VAL A 252 24.13 23.05 -32.02
C VAL A 252 25.39 22.46 -31.38
N ALA A 253 25.32 22.00 -30.13
CA ALA A 253 26.42 21.36 -29.42
C ALA A 253 26.90 20.10 -30.16
N SER A 254 25.98 19.27 -30.64
CA SER A 254 26.30 18.07 -31.42
C SER A 254 27.00 18.41 -32.75
N LEU A 255 26.57 19.45 -33.46
CA LEU A 255 27.19 19.90 -34.70
C LEU A 255 28.60 20.48 -34.47
N VAL A 256 28.80 21.21 -33.38
CA VAL A 256 30.12 21.74 -33.01
C VAL A 256 31.10 20.60 -32.67
N LEU A 257 30.64 19.60 -31.88
CA LEU A 257 31.47 18.43 -31.56
C LEU A 257 31.82 17.62 -32.82
N ALA A 258 30.87 17.41 -33.73
CA ALA A 258 31.11 16.72 -34.99
C ALA A 258 32.11 17.48 -35.88
N SER A 259 32.00 18.81 -35.95
CA SER A 259 32.95 19.65 -36.74
C SER A 259 34.36 19.62 -36.12
N LEU A 260 34.50 19.64 -34.79
CA LEU A 260 35.80 19.50 -34.14
C LEU A 260 36.42 18.10 -34.33
N ALA A 261 35.61 17.06 -34.35
CA ALA A 261 36.06 15.68 -34.59
C ALA A 261 36.57 15.46 -36.01
N VAL A 262 36.09 16.22 -36.98
CA VAL A 262 36.57 16.16 -38.38
C VAL A 262 37.72 17.13 -38.59
N ALA A 263 37.64 18.35 -38.12
CA ALA A 263 38.66 19.39 -38.34
C ALA A 263 39.97 19.11 -37.60
N GLY A 264 39.87 18.53 -36.36
CA GLY A 264 41.04 18.20 -35.55
C GLY A 264 42.01 17.23 -36.28
N PRO A 265 41.55 16.03 -36.69
CA PRO A 265 42.37 15.09 -37.45
C PRO A 265 42.86 15.64 -38.77
N TYR A 266 42.03 16.42 -39.48
CA TYR A 266 42.41 17.03 -40.75
C TYR A 266 43.56 18.03 -40.58
N VAL A 267 43.50 18.90 -39.60
CA VAL A 267 44.55 19.87 -39.29
C VAL A 267 45.83 19.16 -38.81
N GLY A 268 45.65 18.15 -37.94
CA GLY A 268 46.75 17.29 -37.48
C GLY A 268 47.48 16.58 -38.65
N TRP A 269 46.69 15.97 -39.55
CA TRP A 269 47.22 15.30 -40.74
C TRP A 269 47.96 16.29 -41.71
N LYS A 270 47.34 17.47 -41.89
CA LYS A 270 47.95 18.52 -42.74
C LYS A 270 49.26 19.09 -42.16
N ARG A 271 49.31 19.22 -40.79
CA ARG A 271 50.54 19.60 -40.09
C ARG A 271 51.60 18.50 -40.17
N TRP A 272 51.24 17.24 -40.03
CA TRP A 272 52.11 16.09 -40.13
C TRP A 272 52.68 15.95 -41.54
N LEU A 273 51.85 16.14 -42.59
CA LEU A 273 52.35 16.18 -44.02
C LEU A 273 53.31 17.33 -44.26
N ARG A 274 53.10 18.49 -43.66
CA ARG A 274 54.03 19.62 -43.77
C ARG A 274 55.37 19.35 -43.08
N GLN A 275 55.35 18.72 -41.91
CA GLN A 275 56.58 18.31 -41.21
C GLN A 275 57.35 17.23 -41.97
N ARG A 276 56.68 16.28 -42.61
CA ARG A 276 57.39 15.29 -43.50
C ARG A 276 58.01 15.91 -44.73
N ARG A 277 57.44 17.00 -45.23
CA ARG A 277 58.08 17.73 -46.41
C ARG A 277 59.21 18.63 -45.99
N ALA A 278 59.33 19.00 -44.73
CA ALA A 278 60.44 19.84 -44.25
C ALA A 278 61.64 19.03 -43.69
N GLY A 279 61.50 17.71 -43.54
CA GLY A 279 62.53 16.83 -42.97
C GLY A 279 63.27 15.97 -43.96
N GLY A 280 63.33 16.38 -45.23
CA GLY A 280 64.06 15.64 -46.29
C GLY A 280 65.37 16.32 -46.71
N VAL A 281 66.35 16.38 -45.82
CA VAL A 281 67.80 16.58 -46.26
C VAL A 281 68.68 16.01 -45.12
N GLY A 282 69.44 14.95 -45.47
CA GLY A 282 70.75 14.57 -44.94
C GLY A 282 70.79 13.95 -43.55
N MET A 283 71.22 12.78 -43.28
CA MET A 283 72.57 12.28 -43.42
C MET A 283 72.62 10.79 -43.07
N GLU A 284 73.43 10.09 -43.86
CA GLU A 284 73.93 8.74 -43.57
C GLU A 284 74.84 8.68 -42.35
N GLN A 285 75.02 7.47 -41.88
CA GLN A 285 76.03 6.89 -40.98
C GLN A 285 75.43 6.48 -39.58
N GLU A 286 75.67 5.32 -39.04
CA GLU A 286 76.66 4.27 -39.27
C GLU A 286 76.18 3.05 -38.43
N LEU A 287 76.45 1.87 -38.91
CA LEU A 287 76.31 0.57 -38.31
C LEU A 287 77.25 0.37 -37.11
N THR A 288 76.81 -0.13 -36.02
CA THR A 288 77.59 -1.13 -35.21
C THR A 288 76.68 -2.05 -34.42
N PRO A 289 76.97 -3.30 -34.38
CA PRO A 289 76.13 -4.33 -33.72
C PRO A 289 76.66 -4.70 -32.33
N GLY A 290 75.76 -5.24 -31.50
CA GLY A 290 76.17 -6.02 -30.35
C GLY A 290 75.39 -5.67 -29.05
N HIS A 291 74.55 -6.45 -28.57
CA HIS A 291 74.80 -7.50 -27.56
C HIS A 291 73.50 -8.18 -27.21
N TYR A 292 73.49 -9.46 -27.36
CA TYR A 292 72.58 -10.48 -26.77
C TYR A 292 72.86 -10.61 -25.28
N ARG A 293 71.80 -10.73 -24.49
CA ARG A 293 71.69 -11.47 -23.23
C ARG A 293 70.32 -11.16 -22.64
N ASP A 294 69.53 -12.01 -22.13
CA ASP A 294 69.46 -13.38 -21.78
C ASP A 294 68.08 -13.57 -21.08
N LEU A 295 67.53 -14.67 -21.37
CA LEU A 295 66.37 -15.31 -20.75
C LEU A 295 66.41 -15.34 -19.22
N LYS A 296 65.23 -15.21 -18.56
CA LYS A 296 64.79 -16.13 -17.51
C LYS A 296 63.32 -15.96 -17.22
N SER A 297 62.57 -16.91 -17.63
CA SER A 297 61.53 -17.69 -16.96
C SER A 297 61.44 -17.54 -15.43
N MET A 298 60.22 -17.48 -14.92
CA MET A 298 59.74 -18.24 -13.78
C MET A 298 58.26 -17.93 -13.54
N ASP A 299 57.41 -18.90 -13.83
CA ASP A 299 56.66 -19.76 -12.91
C ASP A 299 55.45 -19.15 -12.16
N SER A 300 54.36 -19.71 -12.55
CA SER A 300 53.09 -19.83 -11.79
C SER A 300 53.34 -20.56 -10.46
N PRO A 301 52.53 -20.28 -9.42
CA PRO A 301 51.80 -21.42 -8.92
C PRO A 301 50.28 -21.19 -8.61
N ASN A 302 49.52 -22.17 -9.03
CA ASN A 302 48.34 -22.70 -8.41
C ASN A 302 48.28 -22.54 -6.88
N ASN A 303 47.11 -22.21 -6.36
CA ASN A 303 46.58 -22.98 -5.25
C ASN A 303 45.06 -22.92 -5.13
N SER A 304 44.50 -24.04 -5.33
CA SER A 304 43.27 -24.65 -4.85
C SER A 304 43.18 -24.58 -3.32
N PHE A 305 42.02 -24.23 -2.75
CA PHE A 305 41.57 -24.83 -1.50
C PHE A 305 40.04 -24.99 -1.46
N LYS A 306 39.66 -26.23 -1.28
CA LYS A 306 38.41 -26.76 -0.76
C LYS A 306 38.26 -26.40 0.74
N THR A 307 37.12 -26.14 1.19
CA THR A 307 36.20 -26.89 2.09
C THR A 307 34.89 -26.12 2.17
#